data_beb85fa62f9a6b49c4993343fd6d1f6c
#
_entry.id   beb85fa62f9a6b49c4993343fd6d1f6c
#
_cell.length_a   1.000
_cell.length_b   1.000
_cell.length_c   1.000
_cell.angle_alpha   90.00
_cell.angle_beta   90.00
_cell.angle_gamma   90.00
#
_symmetry.space_group_name_H-M   'P 1'
#
loop_
_entity.id
_entity.type
_entity.pdbx_description
1 polymer ?
#
loop_
_entity_poly.entity_id
_entity_poly.type
_entity_poly.pdbx_seq_one_letter_code
_entity_poly.pdbx_strand_id
1 'polypeptide(L)'
;MQSSSTDKDQGTANPVSTYGNRDIDMFLATCQYLEIDFDFAVNQYSQYLQDIALLNAGVKFRDLGISSRREESRPKILVTSSGHLVDEWNISSPEIPQNSIAVLKLNGAMRCQSGISTNGVDQIGESLRSAYNNPKISGVLIETNSGGGESLAGTMLKSVIQERNKPVIGFGYLVASAAFRALSGADEIIMASEYCEVGSIGTMVQIDNKILGEFRDRISEFYGADAPNKNGEFRSALAGDYSKIQKRVDELTKQFHNEIKRDRPLKGSDEKIADTLSGKMFDALEGKRRGLVDAVGTMPFAVKRILSLKSKYI
;
A
#
# COMPACT_ATOMS: atom_id res chain seq x y z
N MET A 1 28.30 -3.12 -64.47
CA MET A 1 28.43 -1.79 -63.85
C MET A 1 27.36 -1.68 -62.79
N GLN A 2 27.75 -1.43 -61.62
CA GLN A 2 27.11 -1.60 -60.34
C GLN A 2 25.75 -0.85 -60.21
N SER A 3 24.75 -1.58 -59.76
CA SER A 3 23.47 -1.04 -59.24
C SER A 3 23.54 -1.09 -57.70
N SER A 4 23.57 0.07 -57.07
CA SER A 4 23.49 0.21 -55.65
C SER A 4 22.01 0.11 -55.23
N SER A 5 21.63 -0.94 -54.53
CA SER A 5 20.39 -1.06 -53.81
C SER A 5 20.51 -0.37 -52.46
N THR A 6 19.76 0.70 -52.29
CA THR A 6 19.54 1.30 -50.98
C THR A 6 18.47 0.51 -50.23
N ASP A 7 18.89 -0.32 -49.35
CA ASP A 7 18.03 -0.99 -48.37
C ASP A 7 17.48 0.08 -47.43
N LYS A 8 16.17 0.33 -47.52
CA LYS A 8 15.42 1.08 -46.56
C LYS A 8 15.14 0.14 -45.39
N ASP A 9 15.97 0.28 -44.36
CA ASP A 9 15.71 -0.28 -43.04
C ASP A 9 14.38 0.29 -42.51
N GLN A 10 13.28 -0.41 -42.72
CA GLN A 10 12.03 -0.18 -42.03
C GLN A 10 12.22 -0.75 -40.62
N GLY A 11 12.71 0.13 -39.73
CA GLY A 11 12.70 -0.14 -38.30
C GLY A 11 11.28 -0.44 -37.88
N THR A 12 10.98 -1.73 -37.72
CA THR A 12 9.82 -2.19 -37.00
C THR A 12 9.95 -1.65 -35.60
N ALA A 13 9.15 -0.63 -35.28
CA ALA A 13 9.00 -0.17 -33.92
C ALA A 13 8.64 -1.39 -33.07
N ASN A 14 9.58 -1.88 -32.29
CA ASN A 14 9.30 -2.88 -31.28
C ASN A 14 8.13 -2.34 -30.45
N PRO A 15 7.07 -3.08 -30.25
CA PRO A 15 5.99 -2.66 -29.37
C PRO A 15 6.65 -2.35 -28.02
N VAL A 16 6.49 -1.09 -27.58
CA VAL A 16 6.93 -0.64 -26.27
C VAL A 16 6.50 -1.71 -25.28
N SER A 17 7.48 -2.29 -24.62
CA SER A 17 7.31 -3.41 -23.72
C SER A 17 6.14 -3.12 -22.78
N THR A 18 5.13 -3.96 -22.82
CA THR A 18 3.93 -3.95 -21.98
C THR A 18 4.20 -4.12 -20.49
N TYR A 19 5.48 -4.08 -20.05
CA TYR A 19 5.85 -4.28 -18.65
C TYR A 19 5.47 -3.10 -17.73
N GLY A 20 5.46 -1.85 -18.24
CA GLY A 20 4.98 -0.69 -17.49
C GLY A 20 3.45 -0.69 -17.33
N ASN A 21 2.74 -1.19 -18.34
CA ASN A 21 1.29 -1.30 -18.32
C ASN A 21 0.77 -2.36 -17.35
N ARG A 22 1.49 -3.48 -17.15
CA ARG A 22 1.00 -4.57 -16.29
C ARG A 22 0.76 -4.17 -14.84
N ASP A 23 1.55 -3.29 -14.28
CA ASP A 23 1.43 -2.93 -12.86
C ASP A 23 0.20 -2.04 -12.60
N ILE A 24 -0.21 -1.24 -13.59
CA ILE A 24 -1.35 -0.34 -13.46
C ILE A 24 -2.58 -0.91 -14.16
N ASP A 25 -2.41 -1.61 -15.27
CA ASP A 25 -3.48 -2.38 -15.89
C ASP A 25 -3.99 -3.46 -14.92
N MET A 26 -3.12 -4.09 -14.13
CA MET A 26 -3.53 -4.96 -13.02
C MET A 26 -4.24 -4.22 -11.90
N PHE A 27 -3.85 -2.98 -11.59
CA PHE A 27 -4.50 -2.18 -10.55
C PHE A 27 -5.90 -1.70 -10.99
N LEU A 28 -6.08 -1.42 -12.30
CA LEU A 28 -7.32 -0.88 -12.85
C LEU A 28 -8.18 -1.90 -13.58
N ALA A 29 -7.59 -2.95 -14.14
CA ALA A 29 -8.27 -3.89 -15.05
C ALA A 29 -8.67 -5.22 -14.40
N THR A 30 -8.21 -5.50 -13.19
CA THR A 30 -8.64 -6.68 -12.46
C THR A 30 -9.69 -6.31 -11.45
N CYS A 31 -10.74 -7.13 -11.32
CA CYS A 31 -11.68 -7.08 -10.21
C CYS A 31 -10.93 -7.39 -8.90
N GLN A 32 -10.10 -6.47 -8.45
CA GLN A 32 -9.43 -6.57 -7.15
C GLN A 32 -10.29 -5.91 -6.09
N TYR A 33 -10.41 -6.57 -4.96
CA TYR A 33 -11.02 -5.96 -3.79
C TYR A 33 -10.02 -4.98 -3.19
N LEU A 34 -10.35 -3.69 -3.26
CA LEU A 34 -9.50 -2.60 -2.87
C LEU A 34 -9.96 -1.99 -1.56
N GLU A 35 -9.01 -1.67 -0.75
CA GLU A 35 -9.12 -0.77 0.38
C GLU A 35 -8.23 0.44 0.06
N ILE A 36 -8.77 1.37 -0.74
CA ILE A 36 -8.05 2.55 -1.22
C ILE A 36 -8.94 3.80 -1.10
N ASP A 37 -8.32 4.91 -0.74
CA ASP A 37 -8.97 6.21 -0.75
C ASP A 37 -9.16 6.70 -2.20
N PHE A 38 -10.34 7.29 -2.49
CA PHE A 38 -10.71 7.66 -3.87
C PHE A 38 -9.85 8.78 -4.43
N ASP A 39 -9.64 9.86 -3.67
CA ASP A 39 -8.85 11.01 -4.13
C ASP A 39 -7.41 10.62 -4.36
N PHE A 40 -6.88 9.76 -3.48
CA PHE A 40 -5.57 9.17 -3.66
C PHE A 40 -5.49 8.32 -4.94
N ALA A 41 -6.48 7.47 -5.21
CA ALA A 41 -6.54 6.64 -6.41
C ALA A 41 -6.57 7.49 -7.69
N VAL A 42 -7.39 8.55 -7.72
CA VAL A 42 -7.47 9.49 -8.86
C VAL A 42 -6.13 10.19 -9.11
N ASN A 43 -5.45 10.63 -8.05
CA ASN A 43 -4.14 11.26 -8.18
C ASN A 43 -3.08 10.29 -8.73
N GLN A 44 -3.07 9.04 -8.28
CA GLN A 44 -2.18 8.01 -8.80
C GLN A 44 -2.45 7.71 -10.28
N TYR A 45 -3.72 7.64 -10.68
CA TYR A 45 -4.11 7.44 -12.08
C TYR A 45 -3.69 8.61 -12.98
N SER A 46 -3.85 9.83 -12.51
CA SER A 46 -3.42 11.03 -13.25
C SER A 46 -1.90 11.04 -13.48
N GLN A 47 -1.11 10.67 -12.47
CA GLN A 47 0.34 10.55 -12.60
C GLN A 47 0.72 9.47 -13.63
N TYR A 48 0.02 8.34 -13.62
CA TYR A 48 0.22 7.28 -14.59
C TYR A 48 -0.05 7.71 -16.03
N LEU A 49 -1.16 8.41 -16.27
CA LEU A 49 -1.48 8.93 -17.60
C LEU A 49 -0.39 9.89 -18.11
N GLN A 50 0.18 10.70 -17.22
CA GLN A 50 1.32 11.57 -17.55
C GLN A 50 2.56 10.75 -17.90
N ASP A 51 2.91 9.75 -17.12
CA ASP A 51 4.06 8.87 -17.38
C ASP A 51 3.91 8.15 -18.72
N ILE A 52 2.72 7.64 -19.06
CA ILE A 52 2.41 7.03 -20.37
C ILE A 52 2.52 8.04 -21.51
N ALA A 53 2.00 9.26 -21.33
CA ALA A 53 2.12 10.30 -22.35
C ALA A 53 3.58 10.66 -22.63
N LEU A 54 4.42 10.74 -21.61
CA LEU A 54 5.86 11.00 -21.73
C LEU A 54 6.59 9.83 -22.44
N LEU A 55 6.26 8.58 -22.11
CA LEU A 55 6.81 7.41 -22.79
C LEU A 55 6.44 7.39 -24.27
N ASN A 56 5.19 7.69 -24.60
CA ASN A 56 4.71 7.81 -25.99
C ASN A 56 5.37 8.97 -26.75
N ALA A 57 5.78 10.03 -26.04
CA ALA A 57 6.56 11.13 -26.58
C ALA A 57 8.07 10.81 -26.72
N GLY A 58 8.50 9.58 -26.40
CA GLY A 58 9.87 9.12 -26.55
C GLY A 58 10.80 9.38 -25.35
N VAL A 59 10.26 9.84 -24.23
CA VAL A 59 11.03 9.92 -22.96
C VAL A 59 11.37 8.51 -22.50
N LYS A 60 12.63 8.27 -22.17
CA LYS A 60 13.07 6.96 -21.73
C LYS A 60 12.58 6.67 -20.32
N PHE A 61 12.20 5.42 -20.06
CA PHE A 61 11.71 4.98 -18.75
C PHE A 61 12.62 5.40 -17.57
N ARG A 62 13.95 5.31 -17.74
CA ARG A 62 14.94 5.77 -16.75
C ARG A 62 14.85 7.28 -16.41
N ASP A 63 14.36 8.08 -17.34
CA ASP A 63 14.31 9.54 -17.22
C ASP A 63 12.99 10.04 -16.58
N LEU A 64 12.05 9.10 -16.31
CA LEU A 64 10.80 9.37 -15.58
C LEU A 64 10.97 9.43 -14.05
N GLY A 65 12.20 9.33 -13.54
CA GLY A 65 12.48 9.36 -12.11
C GLY A 65 11.99 8.14 -11.32
N ILE A 66 11.58 7.06 -12.01
CA ILE A 66 11.00 5.85 -11.39
C ILE A 66 12.05 5.11 -10.54
N SER A 67 13.29 5.09 -10.98
CA SER A 67 14.41 4.51 -10.21
C SER A 67 14.68 5.28 -8.91
N SER A 68 14.56 6.61 -8.92
CA SER A 68 14.74 7.44 -7.72
C SER A 68 13.64 7.20 -6.68
N ARG A 69 12.38 6.97 -7.11
CA ARG A 69 11.27 6.62 -6.21
C ARG A 69 11.54 5.31 -5.46
N ARG A 70 12.16 4.32 -6.10
CA ARG A 70 12.53 3.05 -5.46
C ARG A 70 13.68 3.21 -4.47
N GLU A 71 14.64 4.09 -4.74
CA GLU A 71 15.73 4.42 -3.80
C GLU A 71 15.21 5.17 -2.58
N GLU A 72 14.26 6.09 -2.76
CA GLU A 72 13.61 6.81 -1.66
C GLU A 72 12.84 5.90 -0.70
N SER A 73 12.41 4.72 -1.17
CA SER A 73 11.66 3.74 -0.36
C SER A 73 12.56 2.76 0.39
N ARG A 74 13.89 2.82 0.23
CA ARG A 74 14.79 1.95 1.00
C ARG A 74 14.69 2.22 2.48
N PRO A 75 14.80 1.17 3.32
CA PRO A 75 14.90 1.33 4.76
C PRO A 75 16.07 2.25 5.13
N LYS A 76 15.83 3.13 6.09
CA LYS A 76 16.85 4.02 6.66
C LYS A 76 17.08 3.68 8.11
N ILE A 77 18.27 3.98 8.61
CA ILE A 77 18.61 3.81 10.03
C ILE A 77 18.70 5.19 10.66
N LEU A 78 17.87 5.41 11.68
CA LEU A 78 17.99 6.57 12.55
C LEU A 78 18.95 6.24 13.70
N VAL A 79 20.10 6.91 13.71
CA VAL A 79 21.05 6.80 14.79
C VAL A 79 20.63 7.73 15.91
N THR A 80 20.15 7.18 17.01
CA THR A 80 19.51 7.95 18.10
C THR A 80 20.49 8.85 18.83
N SER A 81 21.77 8.50 18.89
CA SER A 81 22.81 9.32 19.53
C SER A 81 23.13 10.62 18.77
N SER A 82 22.97 10.65 17.46
CA SER A 82 23.22 11.81 16.60
C SER A 82 21.96 12.45 16.04
N GLY A 83 20.83 11.72 16.05
CA GLY A 83 19.58 12.15 15.44
C GLY A 83 19.60 12.12 13.90
N HIS A 84 20.65 11.57 13.29
CA HIS A 84 20.79 11.50 11.84
C HIS A 84 20.18 10.25 11.25
N LEU A 85 19.49 10.39 10.10
CA LEU A 85 19.07 9.30 9.23
C LEU A 85 20.23 8.92 8.32
N VAL A 86 20.57 7.63 8.32
CA VAL A 86 21.64 7.05 7.50
C VAL A 86 21.03 5.99 6.60
N ASP A 87 21.32 6.04 5.31
CA ASP A 87 20.84 5.11 4.28
C ASP A 87 21.93 4.16 3.75
N GLU A 88 23.16 4.36 4.19
CA GLU A 88 24.31 3.57 3.76
C GLU A 88 24.32 2.14 4.33
N TRP A 89 23.61 1.89 5.43
CA TRP A 89 23.60 0.58 6.06
C TRP A 89 22.40 -0.26 5.63
N ASN A 90 22.70 -1.49 5.26
CA ASN A 90 21.67 -2.51 5.22
C ASN A 90 21.11 -2.73 6.63
N ILE A 91 19.78 -2.84 6.75
CA ILE A 91 19.06 -3.03 8.03
C ILE A 91 19.55 -4.25 8.82
N SER A 92 20.18 -5.23 8.15
CA SER A 92 20.79 -6.42 8.76
C SER A 92 22.27 -6.22 9.16
N SER A 93 22.86 -5.05 8.90
CA SER A 93 24.28 -4.83 9.17
C SER A 93 24.60 -4.90 10.67
N PRO A 94 25.66 -5.60 11.06
CA PRO A 94 26.15 -5.61 12.44
C PRO A 94 26.85 -4.29 12.83
N GLU A 95 27.17 -3.42 11.87
CA GLU A 95 27.86 -2.13 12.08
C GLU A 95 26.92 -1.03 12.54
N ILE A 96 25.60 -1.24 12.46
CA ILE A 96 24.60 -0.28 12.93
C ILE A 96 24.88 0.08 14.40
N PRO A 97 24.90 1.36 14.76
CA PRO A 97 25.09 1.78 16.15
C PRO A 97 24.00 1.22 17.09
N GLN A 98 24.38 0.93 18.31
CA GLN A 98 23.45 0.41 19.31
C GLN A 98 22.30 1.39 19.57
N ASN A 99 21.11 0.86 19.83
CA ASN A 99 19.87 1.60 20.06
C ASN A 99 19.35 2.41 18.85
N SER A 100 19.78 2.06 17.64
CA SER A 100 19.23 2.66 16.42
C SER A 100 17.76 2.27 16.19
N ILE A 101 17.07 3.03 15.38
CA ILE A 101 15.68 2.78 14.97
C ILE A 101 15.67 2.55 13.46
N ALA A 102 15.02 1.49 13.01
CA ALA A 102 14.76 1.29 11.60
C ALA A 102 13.58 2.18 11.16
N VAL A 103 13.78 2.92 10.08
CA VAL A 103 12.74 3.75 9.46
C VAL A 103 12.39 3.13 8.11
N LEU A 104 11.18 2.61 8.01
CA LEU A 104 10.62 2.01 6.80
C LEU A 104 9.59 2.96 6.21
N LYS A 105 9.50 3.03 4.89
CA LYS A 105 8.53 3.86 4.19
C LYS A 105 7.40 3.02 3.61
N LEU A 106 6.17 3.40 3.92
CA LEU A 106 4.95 2.91 3.30
C LEU A 106 4.33 4.05 2.51
N ASN A 107 4.78 4.22 1.26
CA ASN A 107 4.35 5.32 0.40
C ASN A 107 3.62 4.79 -0.84
N GLY A 108 2.58 5.52 -1.25
CA GLY A 108 1.84 5.20 -2.45
C GLY A 108 0.80 4.10 -2.27
N ALA A 109 0.33 3.54 -3.37
CA ALA A 109 -0.65 2.46 -3.36
C ALA A 109 -0.04 1.16 -2.85
N MET A 110 -0.72 0.49 -1.93
CA MET A 110 -0.28 -0.79 -1.36
C MET A 110 -0.53 -1.94 -2.32
N ARG A 111 0.47 -2.78 -2.51
CA ARG A 111 0.43 -4.00 -3.32
C ARG A 111 1.04 -5.16 -2.53
N CYS A 112 0.54 -6.37 -2.79
CA CYS A 112 1.11 -7.57 -2.17
C CYS A 112 2.56 -7.80 -2.58
N GLN A 113 2.84 -7.60 -3.88
CA GLN A 113 4.16 -7.85 -4.47
C GLN A 113 4.78 -6.57 -5.01
N SER A 114 6.11 -6.52 -4.95
CA SER A 114 6.90 -5.43 -5.52
C SER A 114 6.85 -5.47 -7.05
N GLY A 115 6.62 -4.30 -7.65
CA GLY A 115 6.73 -4.08 -9.09
C GLY A 115 8.05 -3.43 -9.47
N ILE A 116 8.17 -3.02 -10.74
CA ILE A 116 9.39 -2.37 -11.26
C ILE A 116 9.61 -1.01 -10.61
N SER A 117 8.53 -0.27 -10.32
CA SER A 117 8.56 1.11 -9.83
C SER A 117 8.04 1.27 -8.40
N THR A 118 7.50 0.22 -7.79
CA THR A 118 6.87 0.28 -6.47
C THR A 118 7.37 -0.85 -5.57
N ASN A 119 7.59 -0.54 -4.30
CA ASN A 119 7.82 -1.57 -3.30
C ASN A 119 6.47 -2.14 -2.84
N GLY A 120 6.32 -3.47 -2.95
CA GLY A 120 5.21 -4.18 -2.35
C GLY A 120 5.41 -4.37 -0.86
N VAL A 121 4.36 -4.81 -0.19
CA VAL A 121 4.42 -5.11 1.25
C VAL A 121 5.27 -6.34 1.57
N ASP A 122 5.57 -7.18 0.59
CA ASP A 122 6.54 -8.27 0.66
C ASP A 122 7.93 -7.76 1.10
N GLN A 123 8.48 -6.75 0.42
CA GLN A 123 9.78 -6.16 0.76
C GLN A 123 9.76 -5.38 2.08
N ILE A 124 8.65 -4.68 2.38
CA ILE A 124 8.50 -4.00 3.66
C ILE A 124 8.48 -5.02 4.79
N GLY A 125 7.77 -6.14 4.60
CA GLY A 125 7.72 -7.24 5.54
C GLY A 125 9.08 -7.90 5.81
N GLU A 126 9.87 -8.13 4.76
CA GLU A 126 11.25 -8.63 4.89
C GLU A 126 12.14 -7.64 5.68
N SER A 127 11.99 -6.35 5.42
CA SER A 127 12.71 -5.31 6.14
C SER A 127 12.31 -5.24 7.62
N LEU A 128 11.02 -5.43 7.93
CA LEU A 128 10.52 -5.54 9.31
C LEU A 128 11.16 -6.73 10.03
N ARG A 129 11.13 -7.92 9.44
CA ARG A 129 11.76 -9.12 10.02
C ARG A 129 13.26 -8.96 10.21
N SER A 130 13.94 -8.33 9.25
CA SER A 130 15.36 -7.99 9.37
C SER A 130 15.62 -7.05 10.57
N ALA A 131 14.76 -6.03 10.76
CA ALA A 131 14.84 -5.15 11.91
C ALA A 131 14.59 -5.90 13.24
N TYR A 132 13.62 -6.81 13.26
CA TYR A 132 13.32 -7.62 14.46
C TYR A 132 14.49 -8.50 14.85
N ASN A 133 15.21 -9.05 13.87
CA ASN A 133 16.36 -9.94 14.11
C ASN A 133 17.66 -9.18 14.43
N ASN A 134 17.76 -7.87 14.17
CA ASN A 134 18.99 -7.12 14.44
C ASN A 134 18.99 -6.57 15.89
N PRO A 135 19.90 -7.06 16.77
CA PRO A 135 19.94 -6.64 18.19
C PRO A 135 20.36 -5.16 18.38
N LYS A 136 20.92 -4.52 17.35
CA LYS A 136 21.30 -3.11 17.38
C LYS A 136 20.10 -2.18 17.21
N ILE A 137 19.00 -2.69 16.64
CA ILE A 137 17.77 -1.95 16.40
C ILE A 137 16.86 -2.09 17.62
N SER A 138 16.48 -0.96 18.20
CA SER A 138 15.63 -0.89 19.38
C SER A 138 14.14 -0.78 19.10
N GLY A 139 13.78 -0.50 17.85
CA GLY A 139 12.39 -0.41 17.41
C GLY A 139 12.29 0.03 15.96
N VAL A 140 11.07 0.08 15.46
CA VAL A 140 10.78 0.41 14.05
C VAL A 140 9.79 1.56 13.99
N LEU A 141 10.03 2.49 13.08
CA LEU A 141 9.11 3.53 12.68
C LEU A 141 8.69 3.29 11.23
N ILE A 142 7.39 3.14 10.99
CA ILE A 142 6.83 3.01 9.64
C ILE A 142 6.29 4.37 9.23
N GLU A 143 7.09 5.11 8.46
CA GLU A 143 6.71 6.39 7.89
C GLU A 143 5.72 6.16 6.75
N THR A 144 4.49 6.65 6.91
CA THR A 144 3.38 6.29 6.04
C THR A 144 2.75 7.50 5.36
N ASN A 145 2.65 7.44 4.04
CA ASN A 145 1.88 8.34 3.20
C ASN A 145 1.16 7.52 2.13
N SER A 146 0.04 6.90 2.51
CA SER A 146 -0.66 5.93 1.68
C SER A 146 -2.17 6.02 1.84
N GLY A 147 -2.87 6.09 0.70
CA GLY A 147 -4.33 5.98 0.60
C GLY A 147 -4.84 4.54 0.68
N GLY A 148 -3.98 3.55 0.90
CA GLY A 148 -4.36 2.14 0.88
C GLY A 148 -4.03 1.45 -0.43
N GLY A 149 -4.79 0.41 -0.79
CA GLY A 149 -4.57 -0.38 -1.99
C GLY A 149 -5.22 -1.77 -1.91
N GLU A 150 -4.48 -2.81 -2.26
CA GLU A 150 -4.98 -4.19 -2.18
C GLU A 150 -5.34 -4.57 -0.74
N SER A 151 -6.56 -5.06 -0.53
CA SER A 151 -7.04 -5.51 0.78
C SER A 151 -6.11 -6.56 1.41
N LEU A 152 -5.61 -7.49 0.58
CA LEU A 152 -4.66 -8.52 1.02
C LEU A 152 -3.33 -7.93 1.46
N ALA A 153 -2.82 -6.87 0.79
CA ALA A 153 -1.58 -6.21 1.16
C ALA A 153 -1.65 -5.60 2.58
N GLY A 154 -2.79 -4.97 2.92
CA GLY A 154 -3.03 -4.48 4.27
C GLY A 154 -2.95 -5.58 5.33
N THR A 155 -3.58 -6.73 5.06
CA THR A 155 -3.56 -7.90 5.95
C THR A 155 -2.17 -8.52 6.08
N MET A 156 -1.44 -8.67 4.95
CA MET A 156 -0.09 -9.23 4.95
C MET A 156 0.87 -8.38 5.79
N LEU A 157 0.88 -7.06 5.56
CA LEU A 157 1.76 -6.17 6.30
C LEU A 157 1.41 -6.13 7.80
N LYS A 158 0.11 -6.11 8.13
CA LYS A 158 -0.36 -6.20 9.52
C LYS A 158 0.13 -7.46 10.22
N SER A 159 0.07 -8.62 9.56
CA SER A 159 0.54 -9.87 10.12
C SER A 159 2.02 -9.78 10.51
N VAL A 160 2.87 -9.21 9.64
CA VAL A 160 4.29 -9.03 9.94
C VAL A 160 4.51 -7.99 11.05
N ILE A 161 3.74 -6.91 11.09
CA ILE A 161 3.78 -5.94 12.20
C ILE A 161 3.43 -6.64 13.53
N GLN A 162 2.51 -7.58 13.53
CA GLN A 162 2.11 -8.33 14.73
C GLN A 162 3.13 -9.39 15.17
N GLU A 163 4.06 -9.83 14.31
CA GLU A 163 5.21 -10.69 14.68
C GLU A 163 6.25 -9.97 15.56
N ARG A 164 6.07 -8.67 15.81
CA ARG A 164 7.08 -7.82 16.47
C ARG A 164 7.56 -8.34 17.83
N ASN A 165 8.84 -8.22 18.02
CA ASN A 165 9.54 -8.40 19.30
C ASN A 165 10.20 -7.09 19.81
N LYS A 166 9.84 -5.98 19.21
CA LYS A 166 10.31 -4.61 19.47
C LYS A 166 9.18 -3.63 19.21
N PRO A 167 9.22 -2.42 19.79
CA PRO A 167 8.23 -1.39 19.48
C PRO A 167 8.14 -1.07 18.01
N VAL A 168 6.91 -1.00 17.49
CA VAL A 168 6.60 -0.55 16.13
C VAL A 168 5.62 0.59 16.22
N ILE A 169 5.99 1.75 15.68
CA ILE A 169 5.12 2.93 15.58
C ILE A 169 4.84 3.24 14.11
N GLY A 170 3.56 3.39 13.78
CA GLY A 170 3.13 4.03 12.54
C GLY A 170 3.23 5.55 12.67
N PHE A 171 3.98 6.21 11.79
CA PHE A 171 4.09 7.66 11.72
C PHE A 171 3.51 8.16 10.41
N GLY A 172 2.36 8.83 10.45
CA GLY A 172 1.53 9.04 9.27
C GLY A 172 1.33 10.49 8.86
N TYR A 173 1.32 10.71 7.54
CA TYR A 173 0.83 11.91 6.86
C TYR A 173 -0.56 11.66 6.28
N LEU A 174 -0.71 10.59 5.52
CA LEU A 174 -1.96 10.00 5.08
C LEU A 174 -1.94 8.52 5.47
N VAL A 175 -2.93 8.07 6.24
CA VAL A 175 -3.06 6.68 6.70
C VAL A 175 -4.49 6.23 6.45
N ALA A 176 -4.76 5.75 5.25
CA ALA A 176 -6.11 5.40 4.84
C ALA A 176 -6.25 3.92 4.46
N SER A 177 -7.45 3.39 4.71
CA SER A 177 -7.91 2.11 4.18
C SER A 177 -6.95 0.94 4.46
N ALA A 178 -6.38 0.24 3.47
CA ALA A 178 -5.43 -0.86 3.68
C ALA A 178 -4.18 -0.44 4.49
N ALA A 179 -3.73 0.82 4.37
CA ALA A 179 -2.62 1.33 5.17
C ALA A 179 -3.01 1.48 6.64
N PHE A 180 -4.24 1.95 6.92
CA PHE A 180 -4.76 1.98 8.28
C PHE A 180 -4.93 0.58 8.84
N ARG A 181 -5.44 -0.39 8.04
CA ARG A 181 -5.52 -1.80 8.43
C ARG A 181 -4.16 -2.33 8.85
N ALA A 182 -3.12 -2.08 8.05
CA ALA A 182 -1.76 -2.54 8.36
C ALA A 182 -1.25 -1.94 9.68
N LEU A 183 -1.33 -0.61 9.82
CA LEU A 183 -0.84 0.08 11.01
C LEU A 183 -1.68 -0.14 12.26
N SER A 184 -2.94 -0.60 12.14
CA SER A 184 -3.75 -0.96 13.32
C SER A 184 -3.10 -2.06 14.17
N GLY A 185 -2.19 -2.85 13.58
CA GLY A 185 -1.38 -3.84 14.28
C GLY A 185 -0.16 -3.29 15.02
N ALA A 186 0.21 -2.02 14.87
CA ALA A 186 1.35 -1.39 15.55
C ALA A 186 1.05 -1.09 17.03
N ASP A 187 2.09 -0.73 17.79
CA ASP A 187 1.93 -0.33 19.19
C ASP A 187 1.20 1.01 19.31
N GLU A 188 1.57 1.97 18.46
CA GLU A 188 0.95 3.29 18.39
C GLU A 188 0.90 3.77 16.93
N ILE A 189 -0.10 4.59 16.63
CA ILE A 189 -0.20 5.38 15.39
C ILE A 189 -0.10 6.85 15.78
N ILE A 190 0.90 7.54 15.24
CA ILE A 190 1.17 8.96 15.51
C ILE A 190 1.07 9.71 14.19
N MET A 191 0.18 10.70 14.11
CA MET A 191 0.07 11.56 12.93
C MET A 191 1.03 12.73 13.03
N ALA A 192 1.68 13.07 11.89
CA ALA A 192 2.76 14.08 11.84
C ALA A 192 2.29 15.50 12.16
N SER A 193 1.03 15.82 11.86
CA SER A 193 0.40 17.11 12.18
C SER A 193 -1.12 16.95 12.30
N GLU A 194 -1.80 18.00 12.77
CA GLU A 194 -3.26 18.05 12.87
C GLU A 194 -3.97 18.01 11.51
N TYR A 195 -3.29 18.43 10.44
CA TYR A 195 -3.80 18.43 9.06
C TYR A 195 -3.62 17.07 8.34
N CYS A 196 -2.99 16.11 8.99
CA CYS A 196 -2.84 14.76 8.44
C CYS A 196 -4.18 14.03 8.51
N GLU A 197 -4.37 13.07 7.60
CA GLU A 197 -5.66 12.40 7.44
C GLU A 197 -5.57 10.91 7.72
N VAL A 198 -6.65 10.38 8.33
CA VAL A 198 -6.78 8.97 8.71
C VAL A 198 -8.21 8.49 8.51
N GLY A 199 -8.38 7.23 8.11
CA GLY A 199 -9.72 6.65 7.97
C GLY A 199 -9.91 5.78 6.75
N SER A 200 -10.97 6.04 5.97
CA SER A 200 -11.35 5.24 4.77
C SER A 200 -11.48 3.74 5.11
N ILE A 201 -12.16 3.42 6.24
CA ILE A 201 -12.28 2.04 6.73
C ILE A 201 -13.44 1.35 6.02
N GLY A 202 -13.13 0.66 4.92
CA GLY A 202 -14.09 -0.04 4.09
C GLY A 202 -13.40 -0.71 2.90
N THR A 203 -14.15 -1.52 2.17
CA THR A 203 -13.68 -2.22 0.98
C THR A 203 -14.51 -1.80 -0.23
N MET A 204 -13.89 -1.64 -1.37
CA MET A 204 -14.55 -1.37 -2.63
C MET A 204 -14.02 -2.27 -3.74
N VAL A 205 -14.75 -2.37 -4.84
CA VAL A 205 -14.28 -2.93 -6.10
C VAL A 205 -14.66 -1.97 -7.22
N GLN A 206 -13.75 -1.80 -8.16
CA GLN A 206 -14.01 -1.05 -9.40
C GLN A 206 -14.04 -2.02 -10.56
N ILE A 207 -14.99 -1.86 -11.46
CA ILE A 207 -15.15 -2.67 -12.65
C ILE A 207 -15.21 -1.71 -13.86
N ASP A 208 -14.29 -1.88 -14.79
CA ASP A 208 -14.39 -1.21 -16.09
C ASP A 208 -15.38 -1.95 -16.97
N ASN A 209 -16.57 -1.37 -17.12
CA ASN A 209 -17.65 -1.98 -17.89
C ASN A 209 -17.32 -2.10 -19.39
N LYS A 210 -16.41 -1.27 -19.92
CA LYS A 210 -15.96 -1.39 -21.31
C LYS A 210 -15.08 -2.62 -21.48
N ILE A 211 -14.10 -2.80 -20.59
CA ILE A 211 -13.24 -4.00 -20.58
C ILE A 211 -14.08 -5.25 -20.37
N LEU A 212 -15.02 -5.22 -19.43
CA LEU A 212 -15.93 -6.34 -19.16
C LEU A 212 -16.76 -6.69 -20.41
N GLY A 213 -17.27 -5.68 -21.13
CA GLY A 213 -18.00 -5.87 -22.38
C GLY A 213 -17.14 -6.46 -23.49
N GLU A 214 -15.94 -5.91 -23.70
CA GLU A 214 -14.97 -6.44 -24.69
C GLU A 214 -14.57 -7.89 -24.36
N PHE A 215 -14.37 -8.22 -23.08
CA PHE A 215 -14.08 -9.58 -22.66
C PHE A 215 -15.21 -10.53 -23.03
N ARG A 216 -16.46 -10.18 -22.66
CA ARG A 216 -17.64 -10.98 -23.01
C ARG A 216 -17.78 -11.25 -24.50
N ASP A 217 -17.49 -10.24 -25.32
CA ASP A 217 -17.70 -10.32 -26.78
C ASP A 217 -16.57 -11.07 -27.51
N ARG A 218 -15.39 -11.21 -26.86
CA ARG A 218 -14.19 -11.79 -27.49
C ARG A 218 -13.76 -13.13 -26.91
N ILE A 219 -14.14 -13.45 -25.69
CA ILE A 219 -13.65 -14.62 -24.95
C ILE A 219 -14.80 -15.59 -24.69
N SER A 220 -14.58 -16.84 -25.03
CA SER A 220 -15.47 -17.95 -24.66
C SER A 220 -14.83 -18.76 -23.55
N GLU A 221 -15.56 -18.99 -22.47
CA GLU A 221 -15.10 -19.74 -21.31
C GLU A 221 -15.85 -21.07 -21.17
N PHE A 222 -15.11 -22.12 -20.87
CA PHE A 222 -15.65 -23.45 -20.63
C PHE A 222 -15.26 -23.94 -19.24
N TYR A 223 -16.23 -24.47 -18.50
CA TYR A 223 -16.07 -24.90 -17.11
C TYR A 223 -16.41 -26.40 -16.98
N GLY A 224 -15.65 -27.09 -16.11
CA GLY A 224 -15.97 -28.47 -15.77
C GLY A 224 -17.32 -28.57 -15.07
N ALA A 225 -18.08 -29.61 -15.38
CA ALA A 225 -19.42 -29.83 -14.80
C ALA A 225 -19.40 -29.89 -13.26
N ASP A 226 -18.33 -30.43 -12.68
CA ASP A 226 -18.15 -30.59 -11.22
C ASP A 226 -17.62 -29.30 -10.53
N ALA A 227 -17.46 -28.20 -11.29
CA ALA A 227 -17.00 -26.92 -10.76
C ALA A 227 -17.98 -25.76 -11.09
N PRO A 228 -19.27 -25.85 -10.75
CA PRO A 228 -20.31 -24.90 -11.18
C PRO A 228 -20.10 -23.47 -10.64
N ASN A 229 -19.35 -23.32 -9.54
CA ASN A 229 -19.11 -22.03 -8.89
C ASN A 229 -17.76 -21.38 -9.29
N LYS A 230 -16.98 -22.03 -10.16
CA LYS A 230 -15.70 -21.45 -10.62
C LYS A 230 -15.95 -20.12 -11.34
N ASN A 231 -15.20 -19.07 -10.95
CA ASN A 231 -15.39 -17.71 -11.44
C ASN A 231 -16.82 -17.17 -11.30
N GLY A 232 -17.56 -17.64 -10.28
CA GLY A 232 -19.00 -17.34 -10.15
C GLY A 232 -19.32 -15.86 -10.01
N GLU A 233 -18.46 -15.07 -9.37
CA GLU A 233 -18.58 -13.61 -9.24
C GLU A 233 -18.42 -12.93 -10.61
N PHE A 234 -17.34 -13.26 -11.32
CA PHE A 234 -17.03 -12.71 -12.64
C PHE A 234 -18.10 -13.08 -13.68
N ARG A 235 -18.54 -14.35 -13.70
CA ARG A 235 -19.61 -14.82 -14.61
C ARG A 235 -20.94 -14.11 -14.36
N SER A 236 -21.31 -13.88 -13.10
CA SER A 236 -22.50 -13.09 -12.77
C SER A 236 -22.35 -11.65 -13.28
N ALA A 237 -21.20 -11.03 -13.09
CA ALA A 237 -20.91 -9.66 -13.56
C ALA A 237 -20.99 -9.56 -15.10
N LEU A 238 -20.45 -10.54 -15.84
CA LEU A 238 -20.59 -10.61 -17.29
C LEU A 238 -22.06 -10.69 -17.75
N ALA A 239 -22.93 -11.29 -16.93
CA ALA A 239 -24.37 -11.34 -17.17
C ALA A 239 -25.13 -10.10 -16.63
N GLY A 240 -24.44 -9.10 -16.10
CA GLY A 240 -25.02 -7.88 -15.53
C GLY A 240 -25.53 -8.05 -14.09
N ASP A 241 -25.25 -9.18 -13.43
CA ASP A 241 -25.60 -9.40 -12.02
C ASP A 241 -24.38 -9.21 -11.12
N TYR A 242 -24.35 -8.12 -10.38
CA TYR A 242 -23.26 -7.74 -9.46
C TYR A 242 -23.51 -8.19 -8.01
N SER A 243 -24.61 -8.91 -7.73
CA SER A 243 -25.02 -9.29 -6.37
C SER A 243 -23.97 -10.08 -5.61
N LYS A 244 -23.24 -10.99 -6.30
CA LYS A 244 -22.18 -11.80 -5.69
C LYS A 244 -20.96 -10.96 -5.34
N ILE A 245 -20.61 -10.00 -6.20
CA ILE A 245 -19.50 -9.05 -5.94
C ILE A 245 -19.86 -8.17 -4.75
N GLN A 246 -21.08 -7.60 -4.72
CA GLN A 246 -21.56 -6.79 -3.59
C GLN A 246 -21.50 -7.58 -2.29
N LYS A 247 -22.00 -8.81 -2.28
CA LYS A 247 -21.93 -9.68 -1.10
C LYS A 247 -20.50 -9.87 -0.61
N ARG A 248 -19.56 -10.08 -1.54
CA ARG A 248 -18.14 -10.24 -1.19
C ARG A 248 -17.53 -8.97 -0.60
N VAL A 249 -17.85 -7.80 -1.17
CA VAL A 249 -17.42 -6.49 -0.66
C VAL A 249 -17.95 -6.27 0.76
N ASP A 250 -19.21 -6.59 1.01
CA ASP A 250 -19.84 -6.47 2.34
C ASP A 250 -19.17 -7.38 3.38
N GLU A 251 -18.85 -8.63 3.00
CA GLU A 251 -18.13 -9.57 3.85
C GLU A 251 -16.72 -9.06 4.21
N LEU A 252 -15.97 -8.56 3.24
CA LEU A 252 -14.62 -8.02 3.45
C LEU A 252 -14.66 -6.74 4.31
N THR A 253 -15.62 -5.85 4.06
CA THR A 253 -15.84 -4.66 4.88
C THR A 253 -16.13 -5.04 6.33
N LYS A 254 -17.00 -6.02 6.55
CA LYS A 254 -17.32 -6.51 7.90
C LYS A 254 -16.11 -7.12 8.60
N GLN A 255 -15.26 -7.87 7.87
CA GLN A 255 -14.00 -8.39 8.41
C GLN A 255 -13.08 -7.25 8.83
N PHE A 256 -12.89 -6.25 7.98
CA PHE A 256 -12.09 -5.07 8.28
C PHE A 256 -12.60 -4.32 9.52
N HIS A 257 -13.91 -4.06 9.62
CA HIS A 257 -14.51 -3.43 10.78
C HIS A 257 -14.25 -4.21 12.07
N ASN A 258 -14.38 -5.54 12.03
CA ASN A 258 -14.13 -6.39 13.21
C ASN A 258 -12.66 -6.35 13.64
N GLU A 259 -11.73 -6.31 12.68
CA GLU A 259 -10.32 -6.15 12.99
C GLU A 259 -10.03 -4.81 13.66
N ILE A 260 -10.56 -3.71 13.12
CA ILE A 260 -10.31 -2.38 13.71
C ILE A 260 -10.96 -2.25 15.09
N LYS A 261 -12.15 -2.80 15.30
CA LYS A 261 -12.78 -2.84 16.63
C LYS A 261 -11.95 -3.61 17.67
N ARG A 262 -11.24 -4.66 17.24
CA ARG A 262 -10.35 -5.44 18.11
C ARG A 262 -9.04 -4.71 18.42
N ASP A 263 -8.47 -4.06 17.40
CA ASP A 263 -7.09 -3.58 17.44
C ASP A 263 -6.98 -2.11 17.91
N ARG A 264 -8.07 -1.33 17.81
CA ARG A 264 -8.07 0.09 18.17
C ARG A 264 -9.09 0.39 19.29
N PRO A 265 -8.71 1.25 20.25
CA PRO A 265 -9.60 1.66 21.35
C PRO A 265 -10.61 2.70 20.85
N LEU A 266 -11.54 2.27 19.96
CA LEU A 266 -12.56 3.16 19.41
C LEU A 266 -13.39 3.80 20.51
N LYS A 267 -13.75 5.07 20.32
CA LYS A 267 -14.40 5.92 21.33
C LYS A 267 -15.73 6.47 20.85
N GLY A 268 -16.69 6.54 21.76
CA GLY A 268 -18.02 7.11 21.53
C GLY A 268 -19.14 6.10 21.71
N SER A 269 -20.36 6.52 21.38
CA SER A 269 -21.52 5.61 21.32
C SER A 269 -21.41 4.66 20.14
N ASP A 270 -22.29 3.64 20.09
CA ASP A 270 -22.33 2.68 18.99
C ASP A 270 -22.56 3.38 17.64
N GLU A 271 -23.39 4.43 17.60
CA GLU A 271 -23.64 5.23 16.39
C GLU A 271 -22.37 5.98 15.95
N LYS A 272 -21.61 6.54 16.91
CA LYS A 272 -20.34 7.22 16.61
C LYS A 272 -19.27 6.23 16.13
N ILE A 273 -19.21 5.04 16.71
CA ILE A 273 -18.32 3.97 16.25
C ILE A 273 -18.73 3.51 14.84
N ALA A 274 -20.01 3.34 14.57
CA ALA A 274 -20.50 3.01 13.23
C ALA A 274 -20.16 4.10 12.21
N ASP A 275 -20.31 5.39 12.57
CA ASP A 275 -19.90 6.52 11.76
C ASP A 275 -18.37 6.54 11.51
N THR A 276 -17.58 6.20 12.52
CA THR A 276 -16.10 6.09 12.39
C THR A 276 -15.70 5.02 11.39
N LEU A 277 -16.42 3.93 11.31
CA LEU A 277 -16.17 2.79 10.44
C LEU A 277 -16.87 2.88 9.06
N SER A 278 -17.53 3.99 8.76
CA SER A 278 -18.37 4.14 7.55
C SER A 278 -17.61 4.48 6.27
N GLY A 279 -16.28 4.37 6.27
CA GLY A 279 -15.43 4.72 5.12
C GLY A 279 -15.04 6.18 5.03
N LYS A 280 -15.37 7.00 6.04
CA LYS A 280 -15.02 8.43 6.08
C LYS A 280 -13.52 8.64 6.36
N MET A 281 -13.01 9.78 5.87
CA MET A 281 -11.72 10.35 6.28
C MET A 281 -11.92 11.33 7.44
N PHE A 282 -10.92 11.44 8.28
CA PHE A 282 -10.88 12.36 9.43
C PHE A 282 -9.53 13.04 9.50
N ASP A 283 -9.50 14.30 9.93
CA ASP A 283 -8.26 14.92 10.35
C ASP A 283 -7.66 14.18 11.57
N ALA A 284 -6.38 14.40 11.83
CA ALA A 284 -5.66 13.67 12.87
C ALA A 284 -6.24 13.92 14.27
N LEU A 285 -6.80 15.11 14.56
CA LEU A 285 -7.39 15.43 15.86
C LEU A 285 -8.72 14.71 16.06
N GLU A 286 -9.58 14.65 15.03
CA GLU A 286 -10.82 13.88 15.09
C GLU A 286 -10.51 12.38 15.13
N GLY A 287 -9.53 11.92 14.36
CA GLY A 287 -9.03 10.54 14.42
C GLY A 287 -8.61 10.13 15.84
N LYS A 288 -7.92 11.03 16.56
CA LYS A 288 -7.55 10.81 17.95
C LYS A 288 -8.76 10.80 18.90
N ARG A 289 -9.73 11.70 18.69
CA ARG A 289 -10.99 11.72 19.47
C ARG A 289 -11.80 10.44 19.27
N ARG A 290 -11.72 9.84 18.10
CA ARG A 290 -12.41 8.59 17.72
C ARG A 290 -11.64 7.33 18.14
N GLY A 291 -10.38 7.45 18.56
CA GLY A 291 -9.53 6.31 18.95
C GLY A 291 -8.86 5.60 17.76
N LEU A 292 -8.85 6.23 16.58
CA LEU A 292 -8.13 5.71 15.41
C LEU A 292 -6.61 5.91 15.55
N VAL A 293 -6.17 7.02 16.13
CA VAL A 293 -4.75 7.34 16.37
C VAL A 293 -4.48 7.65 17.83
N ASP A 294 -3.25 7.44 18.25
CA ASP A 294 -2.83 7.59 19.65
C ASP A 294 -2.37 9.01 19.96
N ALA A 295 -1.64 9.63 19.02
CA ALA A 295 -1.10 10.97 19.21
C ALA A 295 -0.96 11.74 17.89
N VAL A 296 -0.81 13.05 18.03
CA VAL A 296 -0.31 13.94 16.98
C VAL A 296 1.02 14.49 17.49
N GLY A 297 2.07 14.43 16.65
CA GLY A 297 3.39 14.88 17.06
C GLY A 297 4.45 14.69 15.99
N THR A 298 5.62 15.24 16.22
CA THR A 298 6.75 15.22 15.28
C THR A 298 7.47 13.86 15.26
N MET A 299 8.29 13.62 14.24
CA MET A 299 9.13 12.41 14.18
C MET A 299 10.04 12.25 15.42
N PRO A 300 10.71 13.28 15.97
CA PRO A 300 11.43 13.15 17.23
C PRO A 300 10.55 12.72 18.42
N PHE A 301 9.28 13.11 18.45
CA PHE A 301 8.32 12.63 19.44
C PHE A 301 8.05 11.14 19.26
N ALA A 302 7.81 10.67 18.02
CA ALA A 302 7.61 9.25 17.72
C ALA A 302 8.83 8.40 18.10
N VAL A 303 10.05 8.89 17.83
CA VAL A 303 11.30 8.27 18.26
C VAL A 303 11.38 8.11 19.78
N LYS A 304 11.06 9.16 20.54
CA LYS A 304 11.00 9.10 22.01
C LYS A 304 9.98 8.06 22.48
N ARG A 305 8.84 7.95 21.81
CA ARG A 305 7.82 6.94 22.13
C ARG A 305 8.34 5.52 21.91
N ILE A 306 9.04 5.25 20.78
CA ILE A 306 9.68 3.96 20.54
C ILE A 306 10.62 3.58 21.68
N LEU A 307 11.52 4.50 22.06
CA LEU A 307 12.47 4.25 23.14
C LEU A 307 11.80 4.01 24.50
N SER A 308 10.71 4.71 24.76
CA SER A 308 9.88 4.53 25.98
C SER A 308 9.17 3.16 26.00
N LEU A 309 8.70 2.68 24.85
CA LEU A 309 8.00 1.40 24.73
C LEU A 309 8.94 0.20 24.80
N LYS A 310 10.25 0.39 24.63
CA LYS A 310 11.24 -0.69 24.61
C LYS A 310 11.16 -1.59 25.86
N SER A 311 10.87 -1.02 27.02
CA SER A 311 10.76 -1.77 28.27
C SER A 311 9.62 -2.81 28.28
N LYS A 312 8.65 -2.70 27.39
CA LYS A 312 7.57 -3.70 27.23
C LYS A 312 8.03 -4.99 26.54
N TYR A 313 9.22 -4.94 25.92
CA TYR A 313 9.77 -6.03 25.09
C TYR A 313 11.04 -6.65 25.67
N ILE A 314 11.43 -6.26 26.89
CA ILE A 314 12.51 -6.83 27.69
C ILE A 314 11.87 -7.69 28.77
#